data_4d0ae5cb2e6268ecd0e35c0762a50b58
#
_entry.id   4d0ae5cb2e6268ecd0e35c0762a50b58
#
_cell.length_a   1.000
_cell.length_b   1.000
_cell.length_c   1.000
_cell.angle_alpha   90.00
_cell.angle_beta   90.00
_cell.angle_gamma   90.00
#
_symmetry.space_group_name_H-M   'P 1'
#
loop_
_entity.id
_entity.type
_entity.pdbx_description
1 polymer ?
#
loop_
_entity_poly.entity_id
_entity_poly.type
_entity_poly.pdbx_seq_one_letter_code
_entity_poly.pdbx_strand_id
1 'polypeptide(L)'
;MTDPSPVETDRDYSGPETGREVSRYVQVELHEVETPERESPRVVGHAPASRHLRGPGGGVRGGALLTMLDNVGGLCGGLAALPDGWVVSTNLSARTLRLEHVGPFRIDARVLRQGRASVVTAVEIRDEGAADALVVDGVLTSAILVPENGPPRWARPLVLGPGEPLTEPVPGIPDWLAARAIDDTTMEMPLAESLRNPWGILHGGAVASLIDLTAEHVAGGVTTDVVLHFLAPNRTGPVRAVARDLGSRADGTVVRIEVRDEGADRVTALAIATSAPVRVAPSR
;
A
#
# COMPACT_ATOMS: atom_id res chain seq x y z
N MET A 1 -10.13 -27.57 19.77
CA MET A 1 -10.24 -26.72 18.61
C MET A 1 -11.51 -25.91 18.80
N THR A 2 -11.37 -24.75 19.42
CA THR A 2 -12.46 -23.78 19.64
C THR A 2 -12.49 -22.86 18.44
N ASP A 3 -13.61 -22.89 17.74
CA ASP A 3 -13.99 -21.99 16.67
C ASP A 3 -13.82 -20.53 17.16
N PRO A 4 -13.04 -19.69 16.50
CA PRO A 4 -12.95 -18.29 16.89
C PRO A 4 -14.30 -17.64 16.58
N SER A 5 -15.05 -17.34 17.63
CA SER A 5 -16.28 -16.56 17.49
C SER A 5 -16.00 -15.25 16.74
N PRO A 6 -16.82 -14.88 15.75
CA PRO A 6 -16.67 -13.61 15.08
C PRO A 6 -16.77 -12.49 16.12
N VAL A 7 -15.88 -11.52 16.04
CA VAL A 7 -15.98 -10.27 16.83
C VAL A 7 -17.27 -9.59 16.39
N GLU A 8 -18.35 -9.87 17.10
CA GLU A 8 -19.65 -9.25 16.94
C GLU A 8 -19.54 -7.79 17.38
N THR A 9 -19.21 -6.90 16.44
CA THR A 9 -19.44 -5.47 16.64
C THR A 9 -20.85 -5.19 16.13
N ASP A 10 -21.75 -4.98 17.06
CA ASP A 10 -23.19 -4.74 16.86
C ASP A 10 -23.48 -3.34 16.24
N ARG A 11 -22.70 -2.93 15.23
CA ARG A 11 -22.84 -1.69 14.49
C ARG A 11 -23.06 -2.00 13.01
N ASP A 12 -24.16 -1.49 12.48
CA ASP A 12 -24.50 -1.55 11.06
C ASP A 12 -23.41 -0.83 10.21
N TYR A 13 -22.54 -1.60 9.59
CA TYR A 13 -21.44 -1.15 8.74
C TYR A 13 -21.89 -0.97 7.28
N SER A 14 -22.95 -0.21 7.05
CA SER A 14 -23.44 0.15 5.71
C SER A 14 -22.69 1.34 5.14
N GLY A 15 -21.42 1.16 4.77
CA GLY A 15 -20.65 2.14 4.01
C GLY A 15 -20.46 1.68 2.56
N PRO A 16 -20.04 2.56 1.64
CA PRO A 16 -19.76 2.18 0.26
C PRO A 16 -18.69 1.09 0.21
N GLU A 17 -18.77 0.18 -0.77
CA GLU A 17 -17.78 -0.88 -1.02
C GLU A 17 -16.39 -0.32 -1.44
N THR A 18 -16.25 1.00 -1.47
CA THR A 18 -15.02 1.75 -1.76
C THR A 18 -13.90 1.35 -0.79
N GLY A 19 -12.73 1.09 -1.33
CA GLY A 19 -11.53 0.75 -0.59
C GLY A 19 -11.18 -0.74 -0.57
N ARG A 20 -12.07 -1.63 -0.98
CA ARG A 20 -11.79 -3.07 -1.06
C ARG A 20 -11.07 -3.47 -2.35
N GLU A 21 -11.32 -2.74 -3.45
CA GLU A 21 -10.76 -3.07 -4.75
C GLU A 21 -9.23 -3.04 -4.76
N VAL A 22 -8.61 -2.12 -4.04
CA VAL A 22 -7.14 -2.05 -3.92
C VAL A 22 -6.60 -3.25 -3.16
N SER A 23 -7.19 -3.61 -2.03
CA SER A 23 -6.81 -4.80 -1.25
C SER A 23 -7.05 -6.09 -2.04
N ARG A 24 -8.18 -6.17 -2.75
CA ARG A 24 -8.52 -7.29 -3.63
C ARG A 24 -7.53 -7.42 -4.78
N TYR A 25 -7.11 -6.31 -5.40
CA TYR A 25 -6.16 -6.33 -6.50
C TYR A 25 -4.78 -6.87 -6.09
N VAL A 26 -4.27 -6.51 -4.92
CA VAL A 26 -3.03 -7.08 -4.38
C VAL A 26 -3.24 -8.41 -3.67
N GLN A 27 -4.49 -8.90 -3.62
CA GLN A 27 -4.88 -10.21 -3.08
C GLN A 27 -4.42 -10.43 -1.63
N VAL A 28 -4.51 -9.39 -0.79
CA VAL A 28 -4.24 -9.53 0.64
C VAL A 28 -5.40 -10.24 1.32
N GLU A 29 -5.12 -11.39 1.89
CA GLU A 29 -6.03 -12.19 2.70
C GLU A 29 -5.65 -12.04 4.17
N LEU A 30 -6.62 -11.73 5.03
CA LEU A 30 -6.37 -11.60 6.46
C LEU A 30 -6.43 -12.98 7.12
N HIS A 31 -5.40 -13.35 7.88
CA HIS A 31 -5.31 -14.64 8.57
C HIS A 31 -5.46 -14.51 10.08
N GLU A 32 -4.85 -13.49 10.66
CA GLU A 32 -4.90 -13.26 12.08
C GLU A 32 -5.18 -11.78 12.34
N VAL A 33 -6.13 -11.50 13.22
CA VAL A 33 -6.41 -10.18 13.74
C VAL A 33 -6.48 -10.30 15.26
N GLU A 34 -5.40 -9.90 15.92
CA GLU A 34 -5.34 -9.87 17.38
C GLU A 34 -5.70 -8.47 17.87
N THR A 35 -6.75 -8.38 18.65
CA THR A 35 -7.14 -7.16 19.38
C THR A 35 -7.19 -7.48 20.88
N PRO A 36 -6.04 -7.77 21.49
CA PRO A 36 -6.01 -8.11 22.91
C PRO A 36 -6.49 -6.91 23.74
N GLU A 37 -7.31 -7.18 24.75
CA GLU A 37 -7.88 -6.15 25.62
C GLU A 37 -6.85 -5.27 26.35
N ARG A 38 -5.58 -5.66 26.34
CA ARG A 38 -4.48 -4.99 27.06
C ARG A 38 -3.20 -4.81 26.25
N GLU A 39 -3.14 -5.31 25.02
CA GLU A 39 -1.98 -5.22 24.14
C GLU A 39 -2.36 -4.50 22.83
N SER A 40 -1.35 -3.95 22.17
CA SER A 40 -1.55 -3.27 20.90
C SER A 40 -2.00 -4.27 19.81
N PRO A 41 -2.91 -3.89 18.90
CA PRO A 41 -3.34 -4.75 17.81
C PRO A 41 -2.18 -5.28 16.97
N ARG A 42 -2.33 -6.52 16.50
CA ARG A 42 -1.49 -7.14 15.49
C ARG A 42 -2.36 -7.69 14.38
N VAL A 43 -1.92 -7.55 13.15
CA VAL A 43 -2.63 -8.07 11.97
C VAL A 43 -1.65 -8.84 11.10
N VAL A 44 -2.02 -10.06 10.74
CA VAL A 44 -1.27 -10.88 9.79
C VAL A 44 -2.14 -11.12 8.56
N GLY A 45 -1.58 -10.77 7.41
CA GLY A 45 -2.15 -11.07 6.10
C GLY A 45 -1.21 -11.93 5.27
N HIS A 46 -1.78 -12.60 4.26
CA HIS A 46 -1.02 -13.30 3.24
C HIS A 46 -1.40 -12.77 1.86
N ALA A 47 -0.46 -12.81 0.92
CA ALA A 47 -0.72 -12.44 -0.46
C ALA A 47 0.15 -13.29 -1.41
N PRO A 48 -0.38 -13.73 -2.56
CA PRO A 48 0.42 -14.44 -3.55
C PRO A 48 1.38 -13.49 -4.28
N ALA A 49 2.52 -14.00 -4.73
CA ALA A 49 3.41 -13.27 -5.64
C ALA A 49 2.89 -13.36 -7.10
N SER A 50 1.66 -12.90 -7.32
CA SER A 50 0.92 -13.06 -8.56
C SER A 50 1.59 -12.39 -9.75
N ARG A 51 1.36 -12.96 -10.96
CA ARG A 51 1.99 -12.49 -12.20
C ARG A 51 1.67 -11.02 -12.51
N HIS A 52 0.43 -10.58 -12.29
CA HIS A 52 0.00 -9.22 -12.58
C HIS A 52 0.66 -8.15 -11.69
N LEU A 53 1.23 -8.56 -10.54
CA LEU A 53 1.95 -7.68 -9.62
C LEU A 53 3.45 -7.56 -9.96
N ARG A 54 3.95 -8.37 -10.92
CA ARG A 54 5.39 -8.39 -11.25
C ARG A 54 5.78 -7.23 -12.16
N GLY A 55 7.03 -6.80 -11.99
CA GLY A 55 7.65 -5.74 -12.78
C GLY A 55 8.67 -6.27 -13.80
N PRO A 56 9.40 -5.38 -14.47
CA PRO A 56 10.39 -5.72 -15.50
C PRO A 56 11.51 -6.64 -15.00
N GLY A 57 11.86 -6.56 -13.73
CA GLY A 57 12.86 -7.43 -13.09
C GLY A 57 12.36 -8.85 -12.75
N GLY A 58 11.09 -9.18 -13.07
CA GLY A 58 10.47 -10.47 -12.77
C GLY A 58 10.02 -10.64 -11.32
N GLY A 59 10.47 -9.81 -10.39
CA GLY A 59 9.97 -9.73 -9.02
C GLY A 59 8.66 -8.95 -8.92
N VAL A 60 8.00 -9.02 -7.77
CA VAL A 60 6.82 -8.20 -7.46
C VAL A 60 7.27 -6.74 -7.35
N ARG A 61 6.52 -5.83 -7.97
CA ARG A 61 6.83 -4.38 -7.99
C ARG A 61 6.86 -3.79 -6.58
N GLY A 62 7.72 -2.80 -6.38
CA GLY A 62 7.78 -2.01 -5.14
C GLY A 62 6.42 -1.42 -4.78
N GLY A 63 5.70 -0.85 -5.75
CA GLY A 63 4.36 -0.31 -5.54
C GLY A 63 3.34 -1.32 -5.02
N ALA A 64 3.39 -2.58 -5.48
CA ALA A 64 2.53 -3.65 -4.96
C ALA A 64 2.89 -4.00 -3.50
N LEU A 65 4.17 -4.13 -3.18
CA LEU A 65 4.65 -4.40 -1.83
C LEU A 65 4.27 -3.26 -0.87
N LEU A 66 4.42 -2.00 -1.30
CA LEU A 66 3.99 -0.82 -0.53
C LEU A 66 2.47 -0.77 -0.35
N THR A 67 1.70 -1.24 -1.34
CA THR A 67 0.24 -1.35 -1.23
C THR A 67 -0.16 -2.40 -0.20
N MET A 68 0.51 -3.56 -0.18
CA MET A 68 0.30 -4.59 0.84
C MET A 68 0.64 -4.06 2.25
N LEU A 69 1.75 -3.32 2.37
CA LEU A 69 2.17 -2.67 3.60
C LEU A 69 1.14 -1.65 4.10
N ASP A 70 0.67 -0.75 3.21
CA ASP A 70 -0.33 0.28 3.53
C ASP A 70 -1.66 -0.35 3.96
N ASN A 71 -2.10 -1.43 3.29
CA ASN A 71 -3.33 -2.14 3.62
C ASN A 71 -3.29 -2.77 5.01
N VAL A 72 -2.29 -3.62 5.28
CA VAL A 72 -2.23 -4.39 6.53
C VAL A 72 -1.82 -3.48 7.69
N GLY A 73 -0.86 -2.58 7.46
CA GLY A 73 -0.44 -1.59 8.44
C GLY A 73 -1.53 -0.56 8.77
N GLY A 74 -2.26 -0.10 7.75
CA GLY A 74 -3.39 0.81 7.90
C GLY A 74 -4.55 0.18 8.67
N LEU A 75 -4.86 -1.09 8.39
CA LEU A 75 -5.86 -1.85 9.16
C LEU A 75 -5.44 -1.99 10.62
N CYS A 76 -4.19 -2.40 10.87
CA CYS A 76 -3.65 -2.54 12.23
C CYS A 76 -3.74 -1.22 13.00
N GLY A 77 -3.34 -0.10 12.37
CA GLY A 77 -3.48 1.24 12.96
C GLY A 77 -4.93 1.67 13.17
N GLY A 78 -5.82 1.31 12.25
CA GLY A 78 -7.26 1.58 12.36
C GLY A 78 -7.91 0.86 13.52
N LEU A 79 -7.59 -0.41 13.72
CA LEU A 79 -8.07 -1.18 14.87
C LEU A 79 -7.63 -0.55 16.20
N ALA A 80 -6.42 0.02 16.26
CA ALA A 80 -5.95 0.75 17.43
C ALA A 80 -6.75 2.06 17.68
N ALA A 81 -7.29 2.69 16.63
CA ALA A 81 -8.04 3.93 16.74
C ALA A 81 -9.53 3.74 17.07
N LEU A 82 -10.06 2.51 16.97
CA LEU A 82 -11.44 2.20 17.31
C LEU A 82 -11.70 2.33 18.84
N PRO A 83 -12.94 2.57 19.27
CA PRO A 83 -14.17 2.74 18.46
C PRO A 83 -14.42 4.15 17.96
N ASP A 84 -13.68 5.15 18.42
CA ASP A 84 -14.03 6.55 18.23
C ASP A 84 -13.48 7.16 16.94
N GLY A 85 -12.42 6.56 16.39
CA GLY A 85 -11.73 7.09 15.23
C GLY A 85 -11.37 6.00 14.21
N TRP A 86 -10.80 6.46 13.11
CA TRP A 86 -10.15 5.66 12.10
C TRP A 86 -8.91 6.39 11.60
N VAL A 87 -8.10 5.76 10.78
CA VAL A 87 -6.82 6.33 10.37
C VAL A 87 -6.76 6.65 8.88
N VAL A 88 -5.88 7.60 8.55
CA VAL A 88 -5.37 7.84 7.20
C VAL A 88 -3.85 7.87 7.24
N SER A 89 -3.20 7.26 6.27
CA SER A 89 -1.75 7.25 6.15
C SER A 89 -1.19 8.66 5.94
N THR A 90 -0.18 9.03 6.72
CA THR A 90 0.52 10.33 6.63
C THR A 90 1.97 10.20 6.25
N ASN A 91 2.61 9.08 6.61
CA ASN A 91 3.98 8.77 6.20
C ASN A 91 4.13 7.26 6.05
N LEU A 92 4.80 6.85 4.98
CA LEU A 92 5.21 5.48 4.74
C LEU A 92 6.70 5.47 4.43
N SER A 93 7.46 4.67 5.15
CA SER A 93 8.88 4.45 4.92
C SER A 93 9.11 2.96 4.81
N ALA A 94 9.70 2.51 3.71
CA ALA A 94 9.95 1.09 3.48
C ALA A 94 11.25 0.86 2.73
N ARG A 95 11.88 -0.26 3.04
CA ARG A 95 13.06 -0.78 2.36
C ARG A 95 12.80 -2.17 1.85
N THR A 96 12.97 -2.38 0.55
CA THR A 96 12.93 -3.69 -0.09
C THR A 96 14.33 -4.30 -0.08
N LEU A 97 14.46 -5.45 0.55
CA LEU A 97 15.72 -6.14 0.78
C LEU A 97 16.02 -7.22 -0.28
N ARG A 98 15.00 -7.62 -1.02
CA ARG A 98 15.08 -8.64 -2.07
C ARG A 98 14.28 -8.22 -3.29
N LEU A 99 14.80 -8.51 -4.48
CA LEU A 99 14.16 -8.16 -5.76
C LEU A 99 13.54 -9.39 -6.45
N GLU A 100 13.90 -10.59 -6.02
CA GLU A 100 13.35 -11.85 -6.53
C GLU A 100 12.38 -12.42 -5.50
N HIS A 101 11.20 -12.83 -5.96
CA HIS A 101 10.11 -13.27 -5.09
C HIS A 101 9.50 -14.58 -5.60
N VAL A 102 9.29 -15.51 -4.68
CA VAL A 102 8.62 -16.79 -4.92
C VAL A 102 7.14 -16.70 -4.51
N GLY A 103 6.87 -16.25 -3.29
CA GLY A 103 5.56 -16.20 -2.64
C GLY A 103 5.09 -17.57 -2.11
N PRO A 104 4.00 -17.62 -1.33
CA PRO A 104 3.24 -16.45 -0.91
C PRO A 104 4.02 -15.55 0.05
N PHE A 105 3.55 -14.32 0.19
CA PHE A 105 4.05 -13.39 1.20
C PHE A 105 3.23 -13.50 2.47
N ARG A 106 3.89 -13.40 3.62
CA ARG A 106 3.29 -13.11 4.91
C ARG A 106 3.57 -11.65 5.26
N ILE A 107 2.53 -10.88 5.55
CA ILE A 107 2.57 -9.48 5.93
C ILE A 107 2.20 -9.38 7.40
N ASP A 108 3.12 -8.96 8.26
CA ASP A 108 2.94 -8.88 9.70
C ASP A 108 2.99 -7.41 10.14
N ALA A 109 1.88 -6.89 10.65
CA ALA A 109 1.76 -5.53 11.12
C ALA A 109 1.49 -5.47 12.62
N ARG A 110 2.22 -4.62 13.33
CA ARG A 110 2.05 -4.39 14.77
C ARG A 110 2.16 -2.92 15.12
N VAL A 111 1.35 -2.47 16.07
CA VAL A 111 1.44 -1.10 16.56
C VAL A 111 2.71 -0.93 17.41
N LEU A 112 3.55 0.05 17.03
CA LEU A 112 4.70 0.47 17.82
C LEU A 112 4.33 1.54 18.83
N ARG A 113 3.44 2.45 18.45
CA ARG A 113 3.01 3.57 19.28
C ARG A 113 1.62 4.04 18.86
N GLN A 114 0.76 4.23 19.84
CA GLN A 114 -0.50 4.95 19.69
C GLN A 114 -0.46 6.23 20.53
N GLY A 115 -0.76 7.36 19.92
CA GLY A 115 -0.96 8.66 20.58
C GLY A 115 -2.39 9.15 20.37
N ARG A 116 -2.68 10.38 20.81
CA ARG A 116 -4.01 10.98 20.60
C ARG A 116 -4.32 11.31 19.14
N ALA A 117 -3.30 11.63 18.35
CA ALA A 117 -3.45 12.13 16.99
C ALA A 117 -2.85 11.20 15.94
N SER A 118 -2.09 10.17 16.34
CA SER A 118 -1.39 9.29 15.39
C SER A 118 -1.15 7.91 15.94
N VAL A 119 -1.07 6.95 15.03
CA VAL A 119 -0.59 5.59 15.26
C VAL A 119 0.64 5.36 14.40
N VAL A 120 1.64 4.69 14.95
CA VAL A 120 2.83 4.22 14.23
C VAL A 120 2.82 2.70 14.23
N THR A 121 2.88 2.11 13.05
CA THR A 121 2.80 0.66 12.83
C THR A 121 4.07 0.19 12.14
N ALA A 122 4.74 -0.85 12.68
CA ALA A 122 5.78 -1.58 11.95
C ALA A 122 5.11 -2.64 11.08
N VAL A 123 5.66 -2.86 9.89
CA VAL A 123 5.18 -3.88 8.96
C VAL A 123 6.36 -4.60 8.32
N GLU A 124 6.40 -5.92 8.47
CA GLU A 124 7.33 -6.80 7.77
C GLU A 124 6.60 -7.58 6.68
N ILE A 125 7.21 -7.71 5.50
CA ILE A 125 6.76 -8.64 4.47
C ILE A 125 7.82 -9.71 4.31
N ARG A 126 7.43 -10.98 4.44
CA ARG A 126 8.31 -12.14 4.31
C ARG A 126 7.84 -13.04 3.19
N ASP A 127 8.78 -13.62 2.46
CA ASP A 127 8.54 -14.58 1.38
C ASP A 127 8.63 -16.00 1.95
N GLU A 128 7.49 -16.62 2.22
CA GLU A 128 7.42 -17.97 2.77
C GLU A 128 7.95 -19.03 1.80
N GLY A 129 7.76 -18.83 0.48
CA GLY A 129 8.33 -19.71 -0.54
C GLY A 129 9.85 -19.61 -0.68
N ALA A 130 10.45 -18.55 -0.14
CA ALA A 130 11.90 -18.32 -0.09
C ALA A 130 12.48 -18.47 1.32
N ALA A 131 12.11 -19.52 2.04
CA ALA A 131 12.55 -19.82 3.41
C ALA A 131 12.25 -18.71 4.43
N ASP A 132 11.06 -18.12 4.35
CA ASP A 132 10.58 -17.01 5.20
C ASP A 132 11.52 -15.79 5.20
N ALA A 133 12.13 -15.54 4.05
CA ALA A 133 13.09 -14.45 3.90
C ALA A 133 12.41 -13.10 4.02
N LEU A 134 13.00 -12.17 4.79
CA LEU A 134 12.52 -10.80 4.88
C LEU A 134 12.67 -10.11 3.52
N VAL A 135 11.56 -9.61 2.98
CA VAL A 135 11.46 -8.91 1.69
C VAL A 135 11.35 -7.41 1.90
N VAL A 136 10.47 -6.98 2.78
CA VAL A 136 10.26 -5.56 3.10
C VAL A 136 10.29 -5.36 4.61
N ASP A 137 10.99 -4.33 5.05
CA ASP A 137 10.88 -3.75 6.38
C ASP A 137 10.37 -2.32 6.26
N GLY A 138 9.26 -2.00 6.95
CA GLY A 138 8.62 -0.71 6.81
C GLY A 138 7.91 -0.20 8.05
N VAL A 139 7.69 1.09 8.04
CA VAL A 139 6.97 1.81 9.09
C VAL A 139 5.90 2.69 8.42
N LEU A 140 4.69 2.56 8.90
CA LEU A 140 3.55 3.40 8.53
C LEU A 140 3.16 4.29 9.70
N THR A 141 3.10 5.59 9.47
CA THR A 141 2.50 6.55 10.40
C THR A 141 1.17 6.98 9.85
N SER A 142 0.14 6.91 10.67
CA SER A 142 -1.22 7.28 10.32
C SER A 142 -1.75 8.35 11.28
N ALA A 143 -2.49 9.32 10.76
CA ALA A 143 -3.24 10.26 11.58
C ALA A 143 -4.57 9.63 11.99
N ILE A 144 -4.96 9.83 13.26
CA ILE A 144 -6.27 9.44 13.76
C ILE A 144 -7.26 10.57 13.44
N LEU A 145 -8.32 10.21 12.71
CA LEU A 145 -9.44 11.09 12.42
C LEU A 145 -10.64 10.66 13.26
N VAL A 146 -11.27 11.64 13.89
CA VAL A 146 -12.49 11.44 14.71
C VAL A 146 -13.60 12.27 14.07
N PRO A 147 -14.29 11.77 13.02
CA PRO A 147 -15.37 12.50 12.38
C PRO A 147 -16.60 12.61 13.29
N GLU A 148 -17.37 13.71 13.19
CA GLU A 148 -18.60 13.91 13.95
C GLU A 148 -19.61 12.77 13.79
N ASN A 149 -19.66 12.17 12.60
CA ASN A 149 -20.54 11.04 12.28
C ASN A 149 -19.91 9.65 12.54
N GLY A 150 -18.81 9.61 13.27
CA GLY A 150 -18.03 8.40 13.54
C GLY A 150 -17.10 7.99 12.38
N PRO A 151 -16.27 6.94 12.58
CA PRO A 151 -15.35 6.45 11.57
C PRO A 151 -16.10 5.87 10.35
N PRO A 152 -15.43 5.77 9.18
CA PRO A 152 -16.01 5.08 8.03
C PRO A 152 -16.47 3.68 8.43
N ARG A 153 -17.67 3.32 7.99
CA ARG A 153 -18.26 2.01 8.29
C ARG A 153 -18.00 1.08 7.12
N TRP A 154 -17.66 -0.15 7.39
CA TRP A 154 -17.55 -1.18 6.36
C TRP A 154 -18.90 -1.84 6.13
N ALA A 155 -19.23 -2.12 4.86
CA ALA A 155 -20.47 -2.79 4.49
C ALA A 155 -20.58 -4.22 5.02
N ARG A 156 -19.47 -4.82 5.44
CA ARG A 156 -19.40 -6.20 5.94
C ARG A 156 -18.33 -6.30 7.04
N PRO A 157 -18.43 -7.28 7.95
CA PRO A 157 -17.36 -7.60 8.91
C PRO A 157 -16.02 -7.86 8.20
N LEU A 158 -14.93 -7.73 8.94
CA LEU A 158 -13.63 -8.22 8.48
C LEU A 158 -13.75 -9.73 8.19
N VAL A 159 -13.39 -10.11 6.97
CA VAL A 159 -13.39 -11.52 6.57
C VAL A 159 -11.96 -12.03 6.70
N LEU A 160 -11.77 -13.06 7.50
CA LEU A 160 -10.53 -13.82 7.57
C LEU A 160 -10.57 -14.94 6.51
N GLY A 161 -9.44 -15.16 5.85
CA GLY A 161 -9.30 -16.18 4.81
C GLY A 161 -9.37 -15.63 3.39
N PRO A 162 -9.51 -16.51 2.38
CA PRO A 162 -9.45 -16.13 0.99
C PRO A 162 -10.55 -15.14 0.61
N GLY A 163 -10.14 -14.05 -0.02
CA GLY A 163 -11.05 -13.07 -0.61
C GLY A 163 -11.74 -13.59 -1.87
N GLU A 164 -12.59 -12.75 -2.48
CA GLU A 164 -13.18 -13.08 -3.78
C GLU A 164 -12.10 -13.18 -4.86
N PRO A 165 -12.11 -14.22 -5.72
CA PRO A 165 -11.16 -14.36 -6.80
C PRO A 165 -11.18 -13.16 -7.76
N LEU A 166 -10.03 -12.82 -8.31
CA LEU A 166 -9.94 -11.83 -9.39
C LEU A 166 -10.50 -12.44 -10.68
N THR A 167 -11.15 -11.59 -11.49
CA THR A 167 -11.63 -11.98 -12.82
C THR A 167 -10.46 -11.96 -13.81
N GLU A 168 -10.17 -13.07 -14.43
CA GLU A 168 -9.11 -13.16 -15.44
C GLU A 168 -9.58 -12.61 -16.83
N PRO A 169 -8.70 -11.98 -17.62
CA PRO A 169 -7.29 -11.70 -17.28
C PRO A 169 -7.14 -10.50 -16.33
N VAL A 170 -6.27 -10.64 -15.32
CA VAL A 170 -5.97 -9.53 -14.39
C VAL A 170 -4.94 -8.60 -15.04
N PRO A 171 -5.24 -7.31 -15.20
CA PRO A 171 -4.29 -6.35 -15.76
C PRO A 171 -3.09 -6.13 -14.84
N GLY A 172 -1.91 -5.82 -15.40
CA GLY A 172 -0.77 -5.37 -14.63
C GLY A 172 -0.99 -4.01 -13.97
N ILE A 173 -0.14 -3.64 -13.00
CA ILE A 173 -0.30 -2.39 -12.24
C ILE A 173 -0.44 -1.13 -13.12
N PRO A 174 0.35 -0.93 -14.20
CA PRO A 174 0.20 0.23 -15.05
C PRO A 174 -1.21 0.33 -15.68
N ASP A 175 -1.71 -0.80 -16.19
CA ASP A 175 -3.03 -0.86 -16.83
C ASP A 175 -4.17 -0.75 -15.81
N TRP A 176 -4.00 -1.38 -14.63
CA TRP A 176 -4.96 -1.31 -13.54
C TRP A 176 -5.17 0.12 -13.02
N LEU A 177 -4.08 0.88 -12.89
CA LEU A 177 -4.12 2.30 -12.54
C LEU A 177 -4.52 3.18 -13.74
N ALA A 178 -4.58 2.64 -14.96
CA ALA A 178 -4.64 3.43 -16.21
C ALA A 178 -3.54 4.51 -16.23
N ALA A 179 -2.35 4.17 -15.70
CA ALA A 179 -1.22 5.08 -15.62
C ALA A 179 -0.54 5.21 -16.98
N ARG A 180 -0.16 6.44 -17.33
CA ARG A 180 0.52 6.73 -18.59
C ARG A 180 1.66 7.73 -18.40
N ALA A 181 2.69 7.61 -19.18
CA ALA A 181 3.73 8.63 -19.28
C ALA A 181 3.17 9.86 -20.04
N ILE A 182 3.42 11.03 -19.51
CA ILE A 182 3.08 12.32 -20.14
C ILE A 182 4.32 12.88 -20.85
N ASP A 183 5.48 12.75 -20.20
CA ASP A 183 6.80 13.10 -20.71
C ASP A 183 7.87 12.24 -20.01
N ASP A 184 9.15 12.53 -20.23
CA ASP A 184 10.29 11.75 -19.70
C ASP A 184 10.41 11.79 -18.16
N THR A 185 9.65 12.64 -17.48
CA THR A 185 9.73 12.83 -16.02
C THR A 185 8.39 12.63 -15.32
N THR A 186 7.30 12.47 -16.07
CA THR A 186 5.93 12.62 -15.57
C THR A 186 5.08 11.42 -15.92
N MET A 187 4.46 10.83 -14.89
CA MET A 187 3.38 9.86 -15.01
C MET A 187 2.07 10.45 -14.52
N GLU A 188 0.95 10.03 -15.13
CA GLU A 188 -0.39 10.48 -14.76
C GLU A 188 -1.35 9.30 -14.71
N MET A 189 -2.30 9.32 -13.78
CA MET A 189 -3.43 8.38 -13.74
C MET A 189 -4.74 9.11 -13.45
N PRO A 190 -5.89 8.59 -13.96
CA PRO A 190 -7.21 9.08 -13.56
C PRO A 190 -7.48 8.73 -12.09
N LEU A 191 -8.35 9.50 -11.43
CA LEU A 191 -8.83 9.17 -10.10
C LEU A 191 -10.13 8.35 -10.23
N ALA A 192 -9.97 7.03 -10.47
CA ALA A 192 -11.10 6.11 -10.59
C ALA A 192 -11.74 5.81 -9.23
N GLU A 193 -13.04 5.51 -9.23
CA GLU A 193 -13.78 5.15 -8.00
C GLU A 193 -13.23 3.88 -7.34
N SER A 194 -12.82 2.89 -8.13
CA SER A 194 -12.20 1.64 -7.66
C SER A 194 -10.87 1.84 -6.91
N LEU A 195 -10.21 2.99 -7.08
CA LEU A 195 -8.96 3.33 -6.42
C LEU A 195 -9.15 4.14 -5.13
N ARG A 196 -10.40 4.43 -4.73
CA ARG A 196 -10.68 5.19 -3.51
C ARG A 196 -10.67 4.28 -2.27
N ASN A 197 -10.28 4.86 -1.15
CA ASN A 197 -10.40 4.24 0.16
C ASN A 197 -11.77 4.56 0.80
N PRO A 198 -12.10 4.01 1.99
CA PRO A 198 -13.38 4.28 2.67
C PRO A 198 -13.65 5.76 2.99
N TRP A 199 -12.64 6.64 2.95
CA TRP A 199 -12.79 8.09 3.08
C TRP A 199 -13.17 8.79 1.77
N GLY A 200 -13.37 8.05 0.68
CA GLY A 200 -13.65 8.60 -0.65
C GLY A 200 -12.47 9.34 -1.27
N ILE A 201 -11.26 9.13 -0.79
CA ILE A 201 -10.02 9.69 -1.34
C ILE A 201 -9.18 8.59 -1.98
N LEU A 202 -8.26 8.95 -2.87
CA LEU A 202 -7.36 7.98 -3.49
C LEU A 202 -6.62 7.18 -2.41
N HIS A 203 -6.60 5.85 -2.55
CA HIS A 203 -5.94 4.93 -1.64
C HIS A 203 -4.42 5.16 -1.60
N GLY A 204 -3.82 5.11 -0.39
CA GLY A 204 -2.39 5.32 -0.19
C GLY A 204 -1.53 4.37 -1.02
N GLY A 205 -1.92 3.11 -1.12
CA GLY A 205 -1.26 2.12 -1.96
C GLY A 205 -1.30 2.44 -3.46
N ALA A 206 -2.39 3.03 -3.97
CA ALA A 206 -2.45 3.49 -5.36
C ALA A 206 -1.50 4.66 -5.61
N VAL A 207 -1.39 5.60 -4.66
CA VAL A 207 -0.38 6.68 -4.71
C VAL A 207 1.03 6.09 -4.70
N ALA A 208 1.32 5.12 -3.82
CA ALA A 208 2.62 4.46 -3.74
C ALA A 208 2.95 3.70 -5.03
N SER A 209 1.96 3.07 -5.67
CA SER A 209 2.13 2.39 -6.96
C SER A 209 2.40 3.38 -8.11
N LEU A 210 1.76 4.55 -8.13
CA LEU A 210 2.09 5.60 -9.10
C LEU A 210 3.51 6.14 -8.90
N ILE A 211 3.95 6.30 -7.65
CA ILE A 211 5.33 6.72 -7.31
C ILE A 211 6.35 5.67 -7.80
N ASP A 212 6.09 4.38 -7.58
CA ASP A 212 6.92 3.29 -8.06
C ASP A 212 7.06 3.31 -9.58
N LEU A 213 5.94 3.40 -10.31
CA LEU A 213 5.94 3.52 -11.77
C LEU A 213 6.71 4.75 -12.27
N THR A 214 6.57 5.88 -11.56
CA THR A 214 7.28 7.12 -11.92
C THR A 214 8.78 7.01 -11.67
N ALA A 215 9.18 6.38 -10.57
CA ALA A 215 10.59 6.10 -10.28
C ALA A 215 11.20 5.16 -11.34
N GLU A 216 10.49 4.10 -11.70
CA GLU A 216 10.88 3.18 -12.77
C GLU A 216 11.00 3.89 -14.12
N HIS A 217 10.02 4.74 -14.46
CA HIS A 217 10.01 5.48 -15.73
C HIS A 217 11.22 6.40 -15.89
N VAL A 218 11.62 7.10 -14.81
CA VAL A 218 12.71 8.10 -14.86
C VAL A 218 14.09 7.48 -14.63
N ALA A 219 14.22 6.58 -13.67
CA ALA A 219 15.51 6.03 -13.26
C ALA A 219 15.81 4.65 -13.87
N GLY A 220 14.80 3.97 -14.41
CA GLY A 220 14.88 2.55 -14.77
C GLY A 220 15.04 1.66 -13.54
N GLY A 221 14.93 0.34 -13.71
CA GLY A 221 15.17 -0.59 -12.63
C GLY A 221 13.94 -0.87 -11.74
N VAL A 222 14.18 -1.19 -10.48
CA VAL A 222 13.17 -1.59 -9.50
C VAL A 222 13.28 -0.72 -8.26
N THR A 223 12.18 -0.18 -7.78
CA THR A 223 12.15 0.63 -6.57
C THR A 223 12.48 -0.22 -5.34
N THR A 224 13.49 0.20 -4.58
CA THR A 224 13.97 -0.52 -3.38
C THR A 224 13.70 0.20 -2.08
N ASP A 225 13.82 1.52 -2.06
CA ASP A 225 13.60 2.33 -0.88
C ASP A 225 12.63 3.45 -1.20
N VAL A 226 11.68 3.67 -0.31
CA VAL A 226 10.73 4.78 -0.43
C VAL A 226 10.53 5.42 0.93
N VAL A 227 10.62 6.75 0.95
CA VAL A 227 10.08 7.58 2.03
C VAL A 227 9.00 8.45 1.40
N LEU A 228 7.76 8.24 1.79
CA LEU A 228 6.56 8.86 1.23
C LEU A 228 5.83 9.66 2.31
N HIS A 229 5.59 10.92 2.06
CA HIS A 229 4.76 11.81 2.87
C HIS A 229 3.45 12.11 2.15
N PHE A 230 2.32 11.75 2.74
CA PHE A 230 1.00 12.15 2.29
C PHE A 230 0.67 13.52 2.90
N LEU A 231 0.57 14.55 2.08
CA LEU A 231 0.42 15.95 2.50
C LEU A 231 -1.03 16.41 2.46
N ALA A 232 -1.81 15.84 1.53
CA ALA A 232 -3.21 16.15 1.35
C ALA A 232 -3.94 15.01 0.62
N PRO A 233 -5.27 14.88 0.77
CA PRO A 233 -6.04 13.90 0.02
C PRO A 233 -6.15 14.24 -1.47
N ASN A 234 -6.04 13.22 -2.34
CA ASN A 234 -6.45 13.32 -3.75
C ASN A 234 -7.95 13.05 -3.84
N ARG A 235 -8.73 13.98 -4.42
CA ARG A 235 -10.19 13.94 -4.48
C ARG A 235 -10.77 14.13 -5.86
N THR A 236 -10.10 14.87 -6.74
CA THR A 236 -10.62 15.35 -8.03
C THR A 236 -9.96 14.65 -9.21
N GLY A 237 -8.61 14.60 -9.24
CA GLY A 237 -7.84 14.05 -10.36
C GLY A 237 -7.88 14.90 -11.64
N PRO A 238 -7.13 14.54 -12.69
CA PRO A 238 -6.19 13.42 -12.68
C PRO A 238 -5.07 13.61 -11.66
N VAL A 239 -4.44 12.50 -11.27
CA VAL A 239 -3.31 12.52 -10.32
C VAL A 239 -2.01 12.40 -11.11
N ARG A 240 -1.13 13.37 -10.95
CA ARG A 240 0.13 13.45 -11.68
C ARG A 240 1.31 13.33 -10.73
N ALA A 241 2.29 12.51 -11.09
CA ALA A 241 3.55 12.34 -10.37
C ALA A 241 4.70 12.81 -11.25
N VAL A 242 5.46 13.78 -10.76
CA VAL A 242 6.61 14.37 -11.46
C VAL A 242 7.88 14.02 -10.71
N ALA A 243 8.81 13.37 -11.37
CA ALA A 243 10.09 12.99 -10.79
C ALA A 243 11.21 13.94 -11.18
N ARG A 244 12.14 14.10 -10.26
CA ARG A 244 13.44 14.76 -10.49
C ARG A 244 14.54 13.81 -10.05
N ASP A 245 15.47 13.52 -10.94
CA ASP A 245 16.70 12.79 -10.63
C ASP A 245 17.56 13.62 -9.66
N LEU A 246 17.96 13.01 -8.56
CA LEU A 246 18.85 13.58 -7.53
C LEU A 246 20.28 13.06 -7.66
N GLY A 247 20.51 12.06 -8.51
CA GLY A 247 21.81 11.43 -8.74
C GLY A 247 21.84 9.94 -8.41
N SER A 248 22.88 9.29 -8.87
CA SER A 248 23.07 7.85 -8.71
C SER A 248 24.12 7.54 -7.65
N ARG A 249 23.89 6.43 -6.95
CA ARG A 249 24.80 5.82 -5.98
C ARG A 249 25.08 4.38 -6.41
N ALA A 250 25.92 3.67 -5.64
CA ALA A 250 26.26 2.26 -5.91
C ALA A 250 25.03 1.31 -5.85
N ASP A 251 24.02 1.67 -5.06
CA ASP A 251 22.79 0.90 -4.83
C ASP A 251 21.63 1.31 -5.75
N GLY A 252 21.76 2.41 -6.50
CA GLY A 252 20.73 2.83 -7.46
C GLY A 252 20.67 4.33 -7.68
N THR A 253 19.69 4.74 -8.48
CA THR A 253 19.38 6.14 -8.75
C THR A 253 18.34 6.64 -7.77
N VAL A 254 18.59 7.81 -7.18
CA VAL A 254 17.69 8.45 -6.23
C VAL A 254 16.85 9.48 -6.96
N VAL A 255 15.54 9.38 -6.81
CA VAL A 255 14.58 10.33 -7.40
C VAL A 255 13.70 10.95 -6.32
N ARG A 256 13.39 12.24 -6.51
CA ARG A 256 12.36 12.94 -5.75
C ARG A 256 11.11 13.03 -6.60
N ILE A 257 9.97 12.66 -6.05
CA ILE A 257 8.70 12.62 -6.76
C ILE A 257 7.68 13.49 -6.02
N GLU A 258 7.10 14.44 -6.73
CA GLU A 258 5.98 15.24 -6.26
C GLU A 258 4.69 14.72 -6.91
N VAL A 259 3.67 14.47 -6.11
CA VAL A 259 2.35 14.04 -6.58
C VAL A 259 1.36 15.20 -6.42
N ARG A 260 0.60 15.49 -7.47
CA ARG A 260 -0.42 16.53 -7.52
C ARG A 260 -1.79 15.97 -7.88
N ASP A 261 -2.81 16.51 -7.26
CA ASP A 261 -4.20 16.43 -7.74
C ASP A 261 -4.41 17.63 -8.66
N GLU A 262 -4.36 17.41 -9.97
CA GLU A 262 -4.42 18.49 -10.96
C GLU A 262 -5.76 19.23 -10.95
N GLY A 263 -6.87 18.50 -10.74
CA GLY A 263 -8.19 19.14 -10.67
C GLY A 263 -8.40 19.98 -9.42
N ALA A 264 -7.62 19.72 -8.36
CA ALA A 264 -7.63 20.51 -7.13
C ALA A 264 -6.47 21.53 -7.06
N ASP A 265 -5.59 21.56 -8.08
CA ASP A 265 -4.35 22.36 -8.14
C ASP A 265 -3.53 22.28 -6.84
N ARG A 266 -3.30 21.05 -6.34
CA ARG A 266 -2.71 20.85 -5.03
C ARG A 266 -1.66 19.74 -5.02
N VAL A 267 -0.51 19.99 -4.38
CA VAL A 267 0.46 18.94 -4.04
C VAL A 267 -0.13 18.06 -2.94
N THR A 268 -0.18 16.76 -3.19
CA THR A 268 -0.84 15.78 -2.32
C THR A 268 0.10 14.78 -1.70
N ALA A 269 1.26 14.55 -2.33
CA ALA A 269 2.30 13.73 -1.72
C ALA A 269 3.69 14.14 -2.21
N LEU A 270 4.70 13.75 -1.43
CA LEU A 270 6.11 13.90 -1.74
C LEU A 270 6.84 12.61 -1.38
N ALA A 271 7.65 12.09 -2.32
CA ALA A 271 8.45 10.92 -2.06
C ALA A 271 9.92 11.15 -2.43
N ILE A 272 10.80 10.39 -1.73
CA ILE A 272 12.16 10.11 -2.17
C ILE A 272 12.21 8.60 -2.34
N ALA A 273 12.60 8.16 -3.54
CA ALA A 273 12.70 6.75 -3.86
C ALA A 273 14.10 6.43 -4.42
N THR A 274 14.58 5.22 -4.16
CA THR A 274 15.77 4.66 -4.79
C THR A 274 15.33 3.57 -5.77
N SER A 275 15.81 3.62 -7.00
CA SER A 275 15.59 2.60 -8.02
C SER A 275 16.90 1.86 -8.29
N ALA A 276 16.93 0.57 -7.95
CA ALA A 276 18.09 -0.28 -8.21
C ALA A 276 18.07 -0.83 -9.65
N PRO A 277 19.22 -0.93 -10.34
CA PRO A 277 19.26 -1.47 -11.70
C PRO A 277 18.83 -2.94 -11.73
N VAL A 278 17.99 -3.28 -12.72
CA VAL A 278 17.66 -4.68 -12.99
C VAL A 278 18.89 -5.39 -13.53
N ARG A 279 19.36 -6.40 -12.81
CA ARG A 279 20.40 -7.30 -13.33
C ARG A 279 19.71 -8.29 -14.29
N VAL A 280 19.76 -8.00 -15.58
CA VAL A 280 19.39 -9.00 -16.58
C VAL A 280 20.45 -10.12 -16.51
N ALA A 281 20.02 -11.32 -16.09
CA ALA A 281 20.92 -12.47 -16.17
C ALA A 281 21.35 -12.65 -17.64
N PRO A 282 22.65 -12.86 -17.91
CA PRO A 282 23.10 -13.12 -19.28
C PRO A 282 22.31 -14.33 -19.84
N SER A 283 21.70 -14.14 -21.00
CA SER A 283 21.05 -15.23 -21.75
C SER A 283 22.03 -16.37 -21.92
N ARG A 284 21.72 -17.52 -21.34
CA ARG A 284 22.48 -18.77 -21.55
C ARG A 284 22.25 -19.31 -22.96
#